data_14dc45ebd05b22e24fefd795c5cac8c0
#
_entry.id   14dc45ebd05b22e24fefd795c5cac8c0
#
_cell.length_a   1.000
_cell.length_b   1.000
_cell.length_c   1.000
_cell.angle_alpha   90.00
_cell.angle_beta   90.00
_cell.angle_gamma   90.00
#
_symmetry.space_group_name_H-M   'P 1'
#
loop_
_entity.id
_entity.type
_entity.pdbx_description
1 polymer ?
#
loop_
_entity_poly.entity_id
_entity_poly.type
_entity_poly.pdbx_seq_one_letter_code
_entity_poly.pdbx_strand_id
1 'polypeptide(L)'
;MPLRRSRSDAFDDLVVESAIRLQRRWTGQLGAVEFRVEDVPPGEDGGGIALGSCHSAVGDQPARVTVYRRPVETRAVSENARATLVHDVVVEQVAALLGLEPETVDPDYGLD
;
A
#
# COMPACT_ATOMS: atom_id res chain seq x y z
N MET A 1 17.49 24.81 -11.73
CA MET A 1 17.30 24.55 -10.34
C MET A 1 16.66 23.19 -10.11
N PRO A 2 17.31 22.35 -9.36
CA PRO A 2 16.73 21.03 -9.15
C PRO A 2 15.47 21.13 -8.31
N LEU A 3 14.51 20.33 -8.68
CA LEU A 3 13.29 20.23 -7.92
C LEU A 3 13.51 19.32 -6.74
N ARG A 4 13.10 19.78 -5.59
CA ARG A 4 13.17 18.97 -4.41
C ARG A 4 11.91 18.13 -4.33
N ARG A 5 12.05 16.84 -4.15
CA ARG A 5 10.88 16.00 -3.99
C ARG A 5 10.28 16.24 -2.61
N SER A 6 8.97 16.37 -2.56
CA SER A 6 8.28 16.51 -1.30
C SER A 6 8.20 15.15 -0.60
N ARG A 7 7.84 15.18 0.68
CA ARG A 7 7.61 13.93 1.41
C ARG A 7 6.48 13.12 0.80
N SER A 8 5.43 13.82 0.35
CA SER A 8 4.31 13.15 -0.31
C SER A 8 4.76 12.45 -1.58
N ASP A 9 5.59 13.12 -2.37
CA ASP A 9 6.07 12.52 -3.62
C ASP A 9 6.93 11.30 -3.34
N ALA A 10 7.79 11.38 -2.34
CA ALA A 10 8.64 10.25 -1.98
C ALA A 10 7.81 9.08 -1.47
N PHE A 11 6.76 9.37 -0.72
CA PHE A 11 5.87 8.32 -0.22
C PHE A 11 5.13 7.65 -1.38
N ASP A 12 4.61 8.45 -2.30
CA ASP A 12 3.90 7.93 -3.47
C ASP A 12 4.81 6.99 -4.26
N ASP A 13 6.09 7.35 -4.41
CA ASP A 13 7.03 6.51 -5.13
C ASP A 13 7.20 5.15 -4.46
N LEU A 14 7.20 5.11 -3.13
CA LEU A 14 7.31 3.83 -2.43
C LEU A 14 6.11 2.94 -2.71
N VAL A 15 4.92 3.52 -2.74
CA VAL A 15 3.72 2.76 -3.04
C VAL A 15 3.76 2.26 -4.48
N VAL A 16 4.16 3.12 -5.42
CA VAL A 16 4.26 2.74 -6.83
C VAL A 16 5.26 1.59 -7.00
N GLU A 17 6.41 1.66 -6.36
CA GLU A 17 7.40 0.60 -6.44
C GLU A 17 6.87 -0.72 -5.93
N SER A 18 6.17 -0.68 -4.80
CA SER A 18 5.58 -1.90 -4.25
C SER A 18 4.52 -2.47 -5.19
N ALA A 19 3.68 -1.58 -5.73
CA ALA A 19 2.63 -2.01 -6.65
C ALA A 19 3.23 -2.68 -7.88
N ILE A 20 4.28 -2.09 -8.45
CA ILE A 20 4.91 -2.64 -9.64
C ILE A 20 5.50 -4.02 -9.34
N ARG A 21 6.18 -4.17 -8.19
CA ARG A 21 6.76 -5.45 -7.82
C ARG A 21 5.71 -6.54 -7.73
N LEU A 22 4.57 -6.23 -7.12
CA LEU A 22 3.52 -7.22 -6.98
C LEU A 22 2.79 -7.46 -8.29
N GLN A 23 2.61 -6.43 -9.11
CA GLN A 23 1.95 -6.60 -10.40
C GLN A 23 2.76 -7.49 -11.33
N ARG A 24 4.09 -7.44 -11.27
CA ARG A 24 4.93 -8.33 -12.04
C ARG A 24 4.73 -9.78 -11.64
N ARG A 25 4.53 -10.02 -10.36
CA ARG A 25 4.36 -11.37 -9.84
C ARG A 25 2.94 -11.87 -10.03
N TRP A 26 1.96 -10.98 -9.97
CA TRP A 26 0.54 -11.35 -10.00
C TRP A 26 -0.15 -10.67 -11.17
N THR A 27 0.41 -10.81 -12.37
CA THR A 27 -0.02 -10.05 -13.55
C THR A 27 -1.51 -10.20 -13.82
N GLY A 28 -2.02 -11.43 -13.79
CA GLY A 28 -3.44 -11.65 -14.10
C GLY A 28 -4.38 -11.09 -13.06
N GLN A 29 -3.98 -11.15 -11.79
CA GLN A 29 -4.87 -10.76 -10.70
C GLN A 29 -4.81 -9.29 -10.38
N LEU A 30 -3.67 -8.64 -10.63
CA LEU A 30 -3.48 -7.26 -10.22
C LEU A 30 -3.43 -6.26 -11.37
N GLY A 31 -3.60 -6.72 -12.61
CA GLY A 31 -3.45 -5.83 -13.76
C GLY A 31 -4.43 -4.68 -13.76
N ALA A 32 -5.63 -4.86 -13.24
CA ALA A 32 -6.65 -3.82 -13.24
C ALA A 32 -6.87 -3.20 -11.87
N VAL A 33 -6.04 -3.52 -10.87
CA VAL A 33 -6.20 -2.98 -9.53
C VAL A 33 -5.57 -1.59 -9.49
N GLU A 34 -6.30 -0.64 -8.90
CA GLU A 34 -5.77 0.71 -8.66
C GLU A 34 -5.07 0.75 -7.33
N PHE A 35 -3.93 1.44 -7.29
CA PHE A 35 -3.20 1.66 -6.04
C PHE A 35 -3.22 3.15 -5.77
N ARG A 36 -3.62 3.53 -4.55
CA ARG A 36 -3.81 4.93 -4.17
C ARG A 36 -3.10 5.25 -2.88
N VAL A 37 -2.77 6.52 -2.72
CA VAL A 37 -2.29 7.06 -1.45
C VAL A 37 -3.27 8.14 -1.02
N GLU A 38 -3.68 8.06 0.24
CA GLU A 38 -4.48 9.13 0.86
C GLU A 38 -3.81 9.51 2.15
N ASP A 39 -4.05 10.73 2.61
CA ASP A 39 -3.37 11.21 3.81
C ASP A 39 -3.85 10.48 5.06
N VAL A 40 -5.16 10.32 5.21
CA VAL A 40 -5.74 9.72 6.41
C VAL A 40 -6.91 8.85 5.99
N PRO A 41 -7.24 7.83 6.80
CA PRO A 41 -8.42 7.02 6.51
C PRO A 41 -9.68 7.84 6.72
N PRO A 42 -10.74 7.52 5.97
CA PRO A 42 -12.01 8.19 6.18
C PRO A 42 -12.63 7.74 7.50
N GLY A 43 -13.41 8.63 8.07
CA GLY A 43 -14.07 8.33 9.33
C GLY A 43 -13.10 8.39 10.46
N GLU A 44 -13.62 8.25 11.65
CA GLU A 44 -12.76 8.28 12.77
C GLU A 44 -13.44 7.67 13.93
N ASP A 45 -13.84 6.50 13.79
CA ASP A 45 -14.65 5.86 14.72
C ASP A 45 -14.01 5.40 15.94
N GLY A 46 -12.84 5.81 16.24
CA GLY A 46 -12.20 5.43 17.44
C GLY A 46 -11.63 4.02 17.46
N GLY A 47 -11.74 3.31 16.39
CA GLY A 47 -11.02 2.06 16.27
C GLY A 47 -9.56 2.29 16.09
N GLY A 48 -8.78 1.27 15.92
CA GLY A 48 -7.36 1.42 15.63
C GLY A 48 -7.16 2.20 14.34
N ILE A 49 -5.99 2.78 14.20
CA ILE A 49 -5.69 3.56 13.01
C ILE A 49 -5.28 2.61 11.90
N ALA A 50 -6.04 2.63 10.81
CA ALA A 50 -5.75 1.79 9.67
C ALA A 50 -4.55 2.34 8.91
N LEU A 51 -3.67 1.46 8.46
CA LEU A 51 -2.53 1.84 7.64
C LEU A 51 -2.85 1.72 6.16
N GLY A 52 -3.87 0.94 5.82
CA GLY A 52 -4.32 0.79 4.46
C GLY A 52 -5.69 0.17 4.40
N SER A 53 -6.22 0.07 3.20
CA SER A 53 -7.52 -0.58 2.98
C SER A 53 -7.57 -1.14 1.58
N CYS A 54 -8.55 -2.01 1.33
CA CYS A 54 -8.78 -2.52 -0.01
C CYS A 54 -10.27 -2.59 -0.26
N HIS A 55 -10.65 -2.49 -1.52
CA HIS A 55 -12.04 -2.61 -1.97
C HIS A 55 -12.07 -3.47 -3.22
N SER A 56 -12.99 -4.42 -3.24
CA SER A 56 -13.19 -5.25 -4.42
C SER A 56 -13.82 -4.45 -5.54
N ALA A 57 -13.65 -4.94 -6.77
CA ALA A 57 -14.30 -4.31 -7.91
C ALA A 57 -15.81 -4.37 -7.75
N VAL A 58 -16.50 -3.27 -8.11
CA VAL A 58 -17.95 -3.18 -8.04
C VAL A 58 -18.43 -2.46 -9.30
N GLY A 59 -19.26 -3.13 -10.09
CA GLY A 59 -19.74 -2.54 -11.32
C GLY A 59 -18.58 -2.18 -12.22
N ASP A 60 -18.54 -0.93 -12.66
CA ASP A 60 -17.45 -0.45 -13.51
C ASP A 60 -16.26 0.05 -12.71
N GLN A 61 -16.35 0.03 -11.38
CA GLN A 61 -15.26 0.49 -10.52
C GLN A 61 -14.24 -0.62 -10.36
N PRO A 62 -12.96 -0.37 -10.63
CA PRO A 62 -11.95 -1.41 -10.42
C PRO A 62 -11.70 -1.66 -8.94
N ALA A 63 -11.10 -2.79 -8.63
CA ALA A 63 -10.63 -3.05 -7.29
C ALA A 63 -9.54 -2.03 -6.94
N ARG A 64 -9.38 -1.76 -5.65
CA ARG A 64 -8.51 -0.68 -5.22
C ARG A 64 -7.80 -1.02 -3.92
N VAL A 65 -6.54 -0.67 -3.86
CA VAL A 65 -5.73 -0.75 -2.64
C VAL A 65 -5.30 0.67 -2.29
N THR A 66 -5.51 1.06 -1.04
CA THR A 66 -5.16 2.40 -0.56
C THR A 66 -4.18 2.28 0.59
N VAL A 67 -3.16 3.13 0.60
CA VAL A 67 -2.21 3.25 1.70
C VAL A 67 -2.38 4.64 2.30
N TYR A 68 -2.44 4.71 3.63
CA TYR A 68 -2.67 5.98 4.32
C TYR A 68 -1.34 6.54 4.81
N ARG A 69 -0.94 7.67 4.23
CA ARG A 69 0.39 8.21 4.39
C ARG A 69 0.71 8.59 5.84
N ARG A 70 -0.18 9.35 6.48
CA ARG A 70 0.14 9.86 7.82
C ARG A 70 0.24 8.76 8.87
N PRO A 71 -0.68 7.80 8.93
CA PRO A 71 -0.51 6.70 9.88
C PRO A 71 0.77 5.91 9.67
N VAL A 72 1.14 5.67 8.41
CA VAL A 72 2.37 4.93 8.14
C VAL A 72 3.58 5.75 8.59
N GLU A 73 3.61 7.04 8.24
CA GLU A 73 4.74 7.89 8.61
C GLU A 73 4.86 8.05 10.13
N THR A 74 3.73 8.08 10.83
CA THR A 74 3.76 8.17 12.28
C THR A 74 4.37 6.91 12.90
N ARG A 75 4.12 5.76 12.31
CA ARG A 75 4.63 4.51 12.85
C ARG A 75 6.08 4.25 12.47
N ALA A 76 6.52 4.68 11.30
CA ALA A 76 7.85 4.40 10.82
C ALA A 76 8.87 5.34 11.47
N VAL A 77 9.95 4.76 12.00
CA VAL A 77 10.93 5.54 12.76
C VAL A 77 12.13 5.98 11.90
N SER A 78 12.21 5.53 10.66
CA SER A 78 13.32 5.89 9.77
C SER A 78 12.85 5.74 8.34
N GLU A 79 13.67 6.22 7.39
CA GLU A 79 13.33 6.06 5.97
C GLU A 79 13.30 4.61 5.55
N ASN A 80 14.25 3.81 6.06
CA ASN A 80 14.24 2.38 5.74
C ASN A 80 13.03 1.70 6.33
N ALA A 81 12.68 2.03 7.57
CA ALA A 81 11.49 1.47 8.20
C ALA A 81 10.23 1.88 7.44
N ARG A 82 10.20 3.11 6.92
CA ARG A 82 9.07 3.58 6.16
C ARG A 82 8.90 2.78 4.87
N ALA A 83 9.99 2.54 4.15
CA ALA A 83 9.92 1.78 2.90
C ALA A 83 9.43 0.35 3.17
N THR A 84 9.97 -0.28 4.21
CA THR A 84 9.55 -1.63 4.58
C THR A 84 8.09 -1.65 4.97
N LEU A 85 7.65 -0.68 5.78
CA LEU A 85 6.27 -0.65 6.25
C LEU A 85 5.31 -0.40 5.10
N VAL A 86 5.64 0.52 4.19
CA VAL A 86 4.79 0.75 3.01
C VAL A 86 4.63 -0.55 2.24
N HIS A 87 5.73 -1.26 1.98
CA HIS A 87 5.63 -2.50 1.23
C HIS A 87 4.78 -3.54 1.97
N ASP A 88 4.99 -3.67 3.27
CA ASP A 88 4.20 -4.63 4.05
C ASP A 88 2.70 -4.29 4.02
N VAL A 89 2.36 -3.00 4.09
CA VAL A 89 0.96 -2.59 4.03
C VAL A 89 0.36 -2.93 2.67
N VAL A 90 1.09 -2.66 1.59
CA VAL A 90 0.61 -3.00 0.25
C VAL A 90 0.40 -4.50 0.13
N VAL A 91 1.36 -5.30 0.60
CA VAL A 91 1.23 -6.76 0.56
C VAL A 91 0.00 -7.22 1.33
N GLU A 92 -0.21 -6.67 2.53
CA GLU A 92 -1.34 -7.05 3.36
C GLU A 92 -2.67 -6.74 2.68
N GLN A 93 -2.77 -5.59 2.03
CA GLN A 93 -4.02 -5.21 1.38
C GLN A 93 -4.26 -6.02 0.11
N VAL A 94 -3.20 -6.31 -0.64
CA VAL A 94 -3.33 -7.20 -1.79
C VAL A 94 -3.74 -8.59 -1.34
N ALA A 95 -3.16 -9.09 -0.25
CA ALA A 95 -3.51 -10.40 0.28
C ALA A 95 -5.00 -10.43 0.66
N ALA A 96 -5.47 -9.40 1.35
CA ALA A 96 -6.89 -9.32 1.71
C ALA A 96 -7.78 -9.29 0.47
N LEU A 97 -7.37 -8.53 -0.54
CA LEU A 97 -8.14 -8.41 -1.77
C LEU A 97 -8.22 -9.75 -2.50
N LEU A 98 -7.14 -10.51 -2.52
CA LEU A 98 -7.08 -11.77 -3.25
C LEU A 98 -7.50 -12.98 -2.41
N GLY A 99 -7.72 -12.80 -1.11
CA GLY A 99 -8.06 -13.91 -0.23
C GLY A 99 -6.90 -14.84 0.04
N LEU A 100 -5.69 -14.29 0.09
CA LEU A 100 -4.47 -15.07 0.29
C LEU A 100 -3.76 -14.61 1.55
N GLU A 101 -2.81 -15.42 2.01
CA GLU A 101 -1.93 -15.01 3.09
C GLU A 101 -0.88 -14.04 2.57
N PRO A 102 -0.45 -13.07 3.39
CA PRO A 102 0.58 -12.14 2.93
C PRO A 102 1.85 -12.83 2.44
N GLU A 103 2.28 -13.90 3.10
CA GLU A 103 3.48 -14.62 2.71
C GLU A 103 3.32 -15.29 1.36
N THR A 104 2.10 -15.62 0.97
CA THR A 104 1.83 -16.16 -0.35
C THR A 104 1.95 -15.07 -1.40
N VAL A 105 1.48 -13.86 -1.08
CA VAL A 105 1.57 -12.73 -2.00
C VAL A 105 3.02 -12.34 -2.22
N ASP A 106 3.81 -12.30 -1.15
CA ASP A 106 5.23 -11.95 -1.24
C ASP A 106 6.00 -12.76 -0.21
N PRO A 107 6.84 -13.73 -0.66
CA PRO A 107 7.59 -14.55 0.29
C PRO A 107 8.51 -13.77 1.22
N ASP A 108 8.88 -12.55 0.84
CA ASP A 108 9.73 -11.72 1.69
C ASP A 108 8.94 -10.89 2.70
N TYR A 109 7.62 -11.03 2.73
CA TYR A 109 6.80 -10.28 3.65
C TYR A 109 7.22 -10.55 5.09
N GLY A 110 7.38 -9.49 5.86
CA GLY A 110 7.73 -9.62 7.26
C GLY A 110 9.21 -9.92 7.52
N LEU A 111 10.01 -10.09 6.48
CA LEU A 111 11.44 -10.30 6.64
C LEU A 111 12.14 -8.95 6.48
N ASP A 112 12.85 -8.55 7.48
CA ASP A 112 13.52 -7.24 7.41
C ASP A 112 14.98 -7.38 7.19
#